data_6c62cc3a7b03800b3dafa140961db385
#
_entry.id   6c62cc3a7b03800b3dafa140961db385
#
_cell.length_a   1.000
_cell.length_b   1.000
_cell.length_c   1.000
_cell.angle_alpha   90.00
_cell.angle_beta   90.00
_cell.angle_gamma   90.00
#
_symmetry.space_group_name_H-M   'P 1'
#
loop_
_entity.id
_entity.type
_entity.pdbx_description
1 polymer ?
#
loop_
_entity_poly.entity_id
_entity_poly.type
_entity_poly.pdbx_seq_one_letter_code
_entity_poly.pdbx_strand_id
1 'polypeptide(L)'
;MSGTFVEFFSEEALENVMVILKYKPDRVVYVGHKSNMITKKINSLRAFVARTSPNTELKFVEVSRDNLDQIIDTLMELVEKYKDAKFELTGGGELILIAFGFVSSKIPVETLRIDPYTGTEIDFSGSTPTRSASHIQMSVADNMVLHGGSLTNLTGSYSTWKFTDDFRNDIRAIWEIAKSIKSKWNKCTANIEEVVKNFPPDETGLYTLPRSGLGEATELLFKLKNIGVVKDLYIAKRTVSFYFKNEMIRHVVTKTGNILELHVYDVATSNNSKFTDAVIGAMIDWNGDNDKKPFEEQQQQYDNSTNIDTINEIDVILMRDTIPTFISCKSGKVGSVALHELQTVTSRFGGKYALKVLVMATPCDNSSSGVSFFKQRAKDMHIWVIDDVYSMSDEALRQKLLKIQGISIN
;
A
#
# COMPACT_ATOMS: atom_id res chain seq x y z
N MET A 1 -8.61 -28.37 9.02
CA MET A 1 -7.70 -29.37 9.59
C MET A 1 -6.60 -28.59 10.29
N SER A 2 -6.61 -28.65 11.60
CA SER A 2 -5.55 -28.16 12.44
C SER A 2 -4.38 -29.12 12.33
N GLY A 3 -3.19 -28.62 12.04
CA GLY A 3 -2.01 -29.46 11.84
C GLY A 3 -0.74 -28.70 12.11
N THR A 4 0.37 -29.43 12.08
CA THR A 4 1.71 -28.84 12.18
C THR A 4 2.27 -28.64 10.77
N PHE A 5 2.83 -27.45 10.52
CA PHE A 5 3.65 -27.18 9.33
C PHE A 5 5.09 -26.94 9.73
N VAL A 6 6.01 -27.41 8.91
CA VAL A 6 7.44 -27.07 8.97
C VAL A 6 7.72 -26.18 7.77
N GLU A 7 8.14 -24.94 8.03
CA GLU A 7 8.48 -23.95 7.00
C GLU A 7 9.96 -23.60 7.06
N PHE A 8 10.53 -23.35 5.91
CA PHE A 8 11.89 -22.87 5.80
C PHE A 8 11.92 -21.36 5.81
N PHE A 9 12.45 -20.78 6.91
CA PHE A 9 12.40 -19.34 7.16
C PHE A 9 13.10 -18.54 6.05
N SER A 10 12.35 -17.68 5.42
CA SER A 10 12.80 -16.79 4.34
C SER A 10 13.18 -15.41 4.85
N GLU A 11 14.08 -14.74 4.11
CA GLU A 11 14.32 -13.30 4.27
C GLU A 11 13.10 -12.46 3.87
N GLU A 12 12.29 -12.97 2.96
CA GLU A 12 11.05 -12.37 2.49
C GLU A 12 9.89 -12.65 3.44
N ALA A 13 9.35 -11.61 4.05
CA ALA A 13 8.35 -11.74 5.08
C ALA A 13 7.07 -12.44 4.60
N LEU A 14 6.62 -12.16 3.38
CA LEU A 14 5.42 -12.76 2.80
C LEU A 14 5.53 -14.28 2.69
N GLU A 15 6.69 -14.80 2.34
CA GLU A 15 6.90 -16.25 2.19
C GLU A 15 6.71 -17.01 3.51
N ASN A 16 6.95 -16.36 4.64
CA ASN A 16 6.82 -16.97 5.98
C ASN A 16 5.38 -16.99 6.52
N VAL A 17 4.39 -16.52 5.76
CA VAL A 17 3.01 -16.41 6.25
C VAL A 17 1.97 -17.03 5.32
N MET A 18 2.37 -17.57 4.18
CA MET A 18 1.45 -18.11 3.19
C MET A 18 0.60 -19.26 3.75
N VAL A 19 1.22 -20.17 4.50
CA VAL A 19 0.51 -21.27 5.16
C VAL A 19 -0.41 -20.75 6.27
N ILE A 20 0.04 -19.78 7.05
CA ILE A 20 -0.76 -19.18 8.13
C ILE A 20 -2.03 -18.54 7.58
N LEU A 21 -1.90 -17.76 6.50
CA LEU A 21 -3.02 -17.12 5.85
C LEU A 21 -4.02 -18.13 5.27
N LYS A 22 -3.51 -19.22 4.69
CA LYS A 22 -4.35 -20.23 4.04
C LYS A 22 -4.99 -21.21 4.99
N TYR A 23 -4.20 -21.77 5.91
CA TYR A 23 -4.61 -22.95 6.70
C TYR A 23 -4.93 -22.63 8.14
N LYS A 24 -4.41 -21.51 8.69
CA LYS A 24 -4.52 -21.18 10.13
C LYS A 24 -4.16 -22.39 11.00
N PRO A 25 -2.94 -22.95 10.86
CA PRO A 25 -2.54 -24.18 11.50
C PRO A 25 -2.46 -24.04 13.04
N ASP A 26 -2.46 -25.16 13.75
CA ASP A 26 -2.21 -25.17 15.20
C ASP A 26 -0.77 -24.78 15.52
N ARG A 27 0.17 -25.16 14.63
CA ARG A 27 1.60 -24.92 14.84
C ARG A 27 2.33 -24.72 13.53
N VAL A 28 3.28 -23.76 13.53
CA VAL A 28 4.30 -23.60 12.51
C VAL A 28 5.68 -23.69 13.15
N VAL A 29 6.53 -24.57 12.62
CA VAL A 29 7.92 -24.74 13.01
C VAL A 29 8.80 -24.14 11.91
N TYR A 30 9.38 -22.99 12.17
CA TYR A 30 10.32 -22.33 11.26
C TYR A 30 11.71 -22.88 11.42
N VAL A 31 12.31 -23.34 10.32
CA VAL A 31 13.71 -23.79 10.27
C VAL A 31 14.52 -22.79 9.46
N GLY A 32 15.57 -22.24 10.03
CA GLY A 32 16.35 -21.22 9.32
C GLY A 32 17.68 -20.90 9.98
N HIS A 33 18.50 -20.12 9.28
CA HIS A 33 19.76 -19.64 9.81
C HIS A 33 19.55 -18.50 10.82
N LYS A 34 20.37 -18.47 11.86
CA LYS A 34 20.34 -17.40 12.87
C LYS A 34 20.45 -16.00 12.26
N SER A 35 21.25 -15.84 11.20
CA SER A 35 21.41 -14.56 10.49
C SER A 35 20.11 -14.05 9.84
N ASN A 36 19.20 -14.95 9.49
CA ASN A 36 17.91 -14.61 8.85
C ASN A 36 16.80 -14.45 9.89
N MET A 37 16.82 -15.28 10.94
CA MET A 37 15.86 -15.25 12.06
C MET A 37 16.22 -14.19 13.10
N ILE A 38 16.48 -12.97 12.67
CA ILE A 38 16.76 -11.86 13.60
C ILE A 38 15.54 -11.46 14.40
N THR A 39 15.75 -11.01 15.63
CA THR A 39 14.70 -10.67 16.61
C THR A 39 13.63 -9.76 16.01
N LYS A 40 14.00 -8.75 15.22
CA LYS A 40 13.05 -7.82 14.59
C LYS A 40 12.08 -8.56 13.65
N LYS A 41 12.58 -9.43 12.77
CA LYS A 41 11.73 -10.22 11.84
C LYS A 41 10.81 -11.18 12.59
N ILE A 42 11.33 -11.87 13.60
CA ILE A 42 10.55 -12.78 14.45
C ILE A 42 9.43 -12.00 15.17
N ASN A 43 9.71 -10.83 15.70
CA ASN A 43 8.71 -10.02 16.41
C ASN A 43 7.62 -9.53 15.46
N SER A 44 7.97 -9.08 14.25
CA SER A 44 6.99 -8.70 13.22
C SER A 44 6.11 -9.88 12.83
N LEU A 45 6.70 -11.05 12.61
CA LEU A 45 5.96 -12.28 12.32
C LEU A 45 5.00 -12.65 13.48
N ARG A 46 5.46 -12.59 14.72
CA ARG A 46 4.60 -12.84 15.90
C ARG A 46 3.45 -11.84 15.99
N ALA A 47 3.71 -10.55 15.76
CA ALA A 47 2.68 -9.51 15.76
C ALA A 47 1.64 -9.77 14.66
N PHE A 48 2.09 -10.14 13.45
CA PHE A 48 1.21 -10.52 12.35
C PHE A 48 0.34 -11.74 12.71
N VAL A 49 0.94 -12.80 13.24
CA VAL A 49 0.22 -14.04 13.61
C VAL A 49 -0.78 -13.80 14.73
N ALA A 50 -0.43 -12.99 15.71
CA ALA A 50 -1.36 -12.61 16.80
C ALA A 50 -2.62 -11.91 16.28
N ARG A 51 -2.53 -11.20 15.12
CA ARG A 51 -3.68 -10.55 14.47
C ARG A 51 -4.49 -11.49 13.58
N THR A 52 -3.81 -12.34 12.80
CA THR A 52 -4.44 -13.10 11.71
C THR A 52 -4.77 -14.54 12.06
N SER A 53 -4.01 -15.14 12.97
CA SER A 53 -4.19 -16.53 13.44
C SER A 53 -3.71 -16.69 14.90
N PRO A 54 -4.40 -16.08 15.89
CA PRO A 54 -3.92 -15.96 17.27
C PRO A 54 -3.73 -17.31 18.00
N ASN A 55 -4.33 -18.39 17.49
CA ASN A 55 -4.21 -19.73 18.07
C ASN A 55 -3.03 -20.53 17.50
N THR A 56 -2.29 -20.00 16.53
CA THR A 56 -1.14 -20.69 15.92
C THR A 56 0.09 -20.56 16.83
N GLU A 57 0.63 -21.70 17.27
CA GLU A 57 1.91 -21.76 17.99
C GLU A 57 3.07 -21.60 17.01
N LEU A 58 4.01 -20.68 17.31
CA LEU A 58 5.23 -20.49 16.51
C LEU A 58 6.44 -21.07 17.23
N LYS A 59 7.20 -21.93 16.54
CA LYS A 59 8.48 -22.46 16.98
C LYS A 59 9.57 -22.08 16.00
N PHE A 60 10.78 -21.86 16.49
CA PHE A 60 11.94 -21.49 15.69
C PHE A 60 13.08 -22.46 15.99
N VAL A 61 13.63 -23.04 14.94
CA VAL A 61 14.73 -24.00 14.98
C VAL A 61 15.90 -23.44 14.16
N GLU A 62 16.99 -23.16 14.84
CA GLU A 62 18.21 -22.66 14.21
C GLU A 62 19.01 -23.79 13.60
N VAL A 63 19.50 -23.60 12.38
CA VAL A 63 20.40 -24.51 11.68
C VAL A 63 21.65 -23.80 11.22
N SER A 64 22.73 -24.55 10.99
CA SER A 64 23.98 -24.05 10.46
C SER A 64 23.80 -23.44 9.06
N ARG A 65 24.64 -22.46 8.73
CA ARG A 65 24.64 -21.82 7.41
C ARG A 65 25.34 -22.68 6.35
N ASP A 66 26.33 -23.47 6.76
CA ASP A 66 27.30 -24.14 5.89
C ASP A 66 27.52 -25.63 6.21
N ASN A 67 26.88 -26.18 7.25
CA ASN A 67 27.01 -27.59 7.64
C ASN A 67 25.77 -28.37 7.19
N LEU A 68 25.86 -29.02 6.02
CA LEU A 68 24.76 -29.81 5.43
C LEU A 68 24.35 -30.97 6.33
N ASP A 69 25.28 -31.69 6.95
CA ASP A 69 24.98 -32.85 7.78
C ASP A 69 24.15 -32.44 9.01
N GLN A 70 24.56 -31.36 9.68
CA GLN A 70 23.79 -30.81 10.81
C GLN A 70 22.35 -30.39 10.40
N ILE A 71 22.18 -29.82 9.21
CA ILE A 71 20.86 -29.47 8.70
C ILE A 71 20.03 -30.75 8.46
N ILE A 72 20.62 -31.76 7.82
CA ILE A 72 19.94 -33.05 7.57
C ILE A 72 19.51 -33.69 8.89
N ASP A 73 20.42 -33.78 9.89
CA ASP A 73 20.11 -34.37 11.19
C ASP A 73 18.95 -33.62 11.87
N THR A 74 18.98 -32.29 11.87
CA THR A 74 17.89 -31.47 12.42
C THR A 74 16.55 -31.72 11.70
N LEU A 75 16.55 -31.83 10.39
CA LEU A 75 15.33 -32.12 9.62
C LEU A 75 14.81 -33.54 9.89
N MET A 76 15.69 -34.51 10.05
CA MET A 76 15.33 -35.89 10.46
C MET A 76 14.66 -35.92 11.83
N GLU A 77 15.23 -35.21 12.81
CA GLU A 77 14.61 -35.07 14.15
C GLU A 77 13.22 -34.42 14.08
N LEU A 78 13.03 -33.43 13.22
CA LEU A 78 11.72 -32.78 13.04
C LEU A 78 10.69 -33.72 12.39
N VAL A 79 11.07 -34.52 11.41
CA VAL A 79 10.21 -35.54 10.80
C VAL A 79 9.78 -36.57 11.85
N GLU A 80 10.70 -37.06 12.69
CA GLU A 80 10.38 -38.02 13.75
C GLU A 80 9.45 -37.42 14.82
N LYS A 81 9.71 -36.16 15.20
CA LYS A 81 8.96 -35.44 16.23
C LYS A 81 7.55 -35.07 15.81
N TYR A 82 7.38 -34.67 14.56
CA TYR A 82 6.12 -34.20 13.99
C TYR A 82 5.69 -35.08 12.82
N LYS A 83 5.30 -36.33 13.11
CA LYS A 83 5.03 -37.38 12.11
C LYS A 83 3.97 -37.00 11.05
N ASP A 84 3.02 -36.12 11.43
CA ASP A 84 1.94 -35.70 10.53
C ASP A 84 2.16 -34.26 10.03
N ALA A 85 3.39 -33.74 10.13
CA ALA A 85 3.69 -32.39 9.65
C ALA A 85 3.77 -32.34 8.15
N LYS A 86 3.28 -31.23 7.58
CA LYS A 86 3.50 -30.86 6.17
C LYS A 86 4.69 -29.93 6.07
N PHE A 87 5.55 -30.19 5.11
CA PHE A 87 6.70 -29.32 4.81
C PHE A 87 6.36 -28.33 3.72
N GLU A 88 6.57 -27.07 4.00
CA GLU A 88 6.25 -25.97 3.08
C GLU A 88 7.56 -25.39 2.50
N LEU A 89 7.64 -25.32 1.15
CA LEU A 89 8.84 -25.00 0.40
C LEU A 89 8.82 -23.64 -0.30
N THR A 90 7.94 -22.72 0.10
CA THR A 90 7.88 -21.39 -0.53
C THR A 90 9.12 -20.56 -0.23
N GLY A 91 9.61 -20.66 1.03
CA GLY A 91 10.80 -19.98 1.51
C GLY A 91 12.01 -20.89 1.67
N GLY A 92 13.03 -20.38 2.35
CA GLY A 92 14.22 -21.11 2.76
C GLY A 92 15.46 -20.81 1.93
N GLY A 93 16.61 -21.07 2.55
CA GLY A 93 17.91 -20.99 1.89
C GLY A 93 18.21 -22.24 1.06
N GLU A 94 19.04 -22.09 0.05
CA GLU A 94 19.40 -23.16 -0.90
C GLU A 94 19.86 -24.44 -0.21
N LEU A 95 20.78 -24.32 0.80
CA LEU A 95 21.33 -25.49 1.50
C LEU A 95 20.26 -26.24 2.32
N ILE A 96 19.28 -25.53 2.90
CA ILE A 96 18.16 -26.15 3.63
C ILE A 96 17.27 -26.94 2.67
N LEU A 97 16.99 -26.38 1.48
CA LEU A 97 16.19 -27.06 0.46
C LEU A 97 16.93 -28.33 -0.09
N ILE A 98 18.26 -28.25 -0.27
CA ILE A 98 19.09 -29.41 -0.63
C ILE A 98 19.02 -30.47 0.48
N ALA A 99 19.23 -30.09 1.74
CA ALA A 99 19.13 -30.99 2.87
C ALA A 99 17.75 -31.67 2.95
N PHE A 100 16.68 -30.89 2.76
CA PHE A 100 15.32 -31.43 2.71
C PHE A 100 15.16 -32.44 1.57
N GLY A 101 15.72 -32.19 0.40
CA GLY A 101 15.73 -33.16 -0.71
C GLY A 101 16.38 -34.48 -0.31
N PHE A 102 17.47 -34.49 0.45
CA PHE A 102 18.08 -35.72 1.00
C PHE A 102 17.16 -36.43 1.99
N VAL A 103 16.49 -35.69 2.90
CA VAL A 103 15.57 -36.25 3.89
C VAL A 103 14.35 -36.85 3.22
N SER A 104 13.69 -36.11 2.32
CA SER A 104 12.46 -36.54 1.62
C SER A 104 12.68 -37.71 0.68
N SER A 105 13.93 -37.92 0.18
CA SER A 105 14.28 -39.10 -0.61
C SER A 105 14.35 -40.39 0.24
N LYS A 106 14.53 -40.28 1.55
CA LYS A 106 14.65 -41.41 2.47
C LYS A 106 13.36 -41.69 3.24
N ILE A 107 12.63 -40.65 3.57
CA ILE A 107 11.39 -40.71 4.37
C ILE A 107 10.30 -39.98 3.63
N PRO A 108 9.16 -40.64 3.31
CA PRO A 108 8.01 -39.96 2.73
C PRO A 108 7.48 -38.87 3.68
N VAL A 109 7.41 -37.62 3.19
CA VAL A 109 6.85 -36.49 3.91
C VAL A 109 5.86 -35.75 3.03
N GLU A 110 4.75 -35.28 3.60
CA GLU A 110 3.83 -34.40 2.87
C GLU A 110 4.51 -33.06 2.60
N THR A 111 4.50 -32.67 1.35
CA THR A 111 5.25 -31.49 0.92
C THR A 111 4.42 -30.63 -0.03
N LEU A 112 4.42 -29.33 0.22
CA LEU A 112 3.73 -28.37 -0.62
C LEU A 112 4.54 -27.08 -0.82
N ARG A 113 4.14 -26.30 -1.82
CA ARG A 113 4.63 -24.93 -2.06
C ARG A 113 3.44 -24.05 -2.43
N ILE A 114 3.43 -22.82 -1.93
CA ILE A 114 2.42 -21.82 -2.32
C ILE A 114 3.13 -20.68 -3.06
N ASP A 115 2.71 -20.41 -4.28
CA ASP A 115 3.23 -19.28 -5.06
C ASP A 115 2.63 -17.96 -4.54
N PRO A 116 3.44 -17.01 -4.02
CA PRO A 116 2.91 -15.78 -3.45
C PRO A 116 2.23 -14.85 -4.47
N TYR A 117 2.62 -14.90 -5.76
CA TYR A 117 2.00 -14.07 -6.81
C TYR A 117 0.63 -14.53 -7.22
N THR A 118 0.45 -15.85 -7.33
CA THR A 118 -0.75 -16.45 -7.91
C THR A 118 -1.65 -17.09 -6.86
N GLY A 119 -1.17 -17.27 -5.63
CA GLY A 119 -1.83 -18.08 -4.61
C GLY A 119 -1.92 -19.57 -4.99
N THR A 120 -1.27 -20.00 -6.08
CA THR A 120 -1.33 -21.40 -6.53
C THR A 120 -0.54 -22.27 -5.56
N GLU A 121 -1.21 -23.28 -5.01
CA GLU A 121 -0.56 -24.34 -4.26
C GLU A 121 -0.13 -25.47 -5.19
N ILE A 122 1.06 -25.99 -4.98
CA ILE A 122 1.60 -27.18 -5.60
C ILE A 122 1.83 -28.20 -4.50
N ASP A 123 1.10 -29.30 -4.53
CA ASP A 123 1.26 -30.44 -3.63
C ASP A 123 2.17 -31.47 -4.30
N PHE A 124 3.26 -31.83 -3.63
CA PHE A 124 4.27 -32.79 -4.09
C PHE A 124 4.14 -34.16 -3.41
N SER A 125 3.13 -34.38 -2.56
CA SER A 125 2.99 -35.60 -1.76
C SER A 125 2.63 -36.83 -2.61
N GLY A 126 2.14 -36.65 -3.82
CA GLY A 126 1.80 -37.73 -4.75
C GLY A 126 2.93 -38.06 -5.75
N SER A 127 2.72 -39.09 -6.55
CA SER A 127 3.62 -39.49 -7.65
C SER A 127 3.77 -38.42 -8.74
N THR A 128 2.78 -37.54 -8.86
CA THR A 128 2.77 -36.38 -9.76
C THR A 128 2.32 -35.17 -8.98
N PRO A 129 3.03 -34.02 -9.06
CA PRO A 129 2.59 -32.81 -8.41
C PRO A 129 1.21 -32.34 -8.87
N THR A 130 0.32 -32.04 -7.93
CA THR A 130 -0.99 -31.46 -8.21
C THR A 130 -0.99 -29.96 -7.96
N ARG A 131 -1.84 -29.23 -8.70
CA ARG A 131 -1.94 -27.76 -8.56
C ARG A 131 -3.38 -27.38 -8.24
N SER A 132 -3.52 -26.51 -7.24
CA SER A 132 -4.82 -25.93 -6.88
C SER A 132 -4.70 -24.42 -6.74
N ALA A 133 -5.69 -23.69 -7.24
CA ALA A 133 -5.79 -22.27 -6.99
C ALA A 133 -6.22 -22.02 -5.54
N SER A 134 -5.62 -21.03 -4.90
CA SER A 134 -6.00 -20.58 -3.57
C SER A 134 -6.24 -19.07 -3.57
N HIS A 135 -7.32 -18.65 -2.94
CA HIS A 135 -7.60 -17.24 -2.71
C HIS A 135 -7.09 -16.87 -1.32
N ILE A 136 -5.82 -16.49 -1.25
CA ILE A 136 -5.18 -16.02 -0.02
C ILE A 136 -5.18 -14.51 -0.05
N GLN A 137 -5.76 -13.88 0.95
CA GLN A 137 -5.88 -12.42 1.02
C GLN A 137 -5.19 -11.88 2.26
N MET A 138 -4.63 -10.69 2.13
CA MET A 138 -4.03 -9.93 3.23
C MET A 138 -4.47 -8.48 3.12
N SER A 139 -4.75 -7.83 4.23
CA SER A 139 -5.06 -6.40 4.25
C SER A 139 -3.79 -5.54 4.15
N VAL A 140 -3.94 -4.27 3.76
CA VAL A 140 -2.84 -3.29 3.80
C VAL A 140 -2.28 -3.19 5.22
N ALA A 141 -3.16 -3.14 6.24
CA ALA A 141 -2.74 -3.05 7.63
C ALA A 141 -1.92 -4.26 8.08
N ASP A 142 -2.32 -5.47 7.70
CA ASP A 142 -1.58 -6.68 8.04
C ASP A 142 -0.23 -6.75 7.31
N ASN A 143 -0.17 -6.28 6.06
CA ASN A 143 1.08 -6.15 5.33
C ASN A 143 2.07 -5.21 6.04
N MET A 144 1.60 -4.06 6.57
CA MET A 144 2.46 -3.15 7.33
C MET A 144 3.02 -3.83 8.58
N VAL A 145 2.18 -4.52 9.36
CA VAL A 145 2.59 -5.24 10.58
C VAL A 145 3.59 -6.34 10.25
N LEU A 146 3.36 -7.10 9.19
CA LEU A 146 4.28 -8.15 8.73
C LEU A 146 5.69 -7.61 8.46
N HIS A 147 5.79 -6.38 7.93
CA HIS A 147 7.05 -5.70 7.68
C HIS A 147 7.55 -4.85 8.87
N GLY A 148 6.88 -4.92 10.02
CA GLY A 148 7.29 -4.27 11.27
C GLY A 148 7.04 -2.77 11.32
N GLY A 149 6.01 -2.30 10.65
CA GLY A 149 5.43 -0.97 10.76
C GLY A 149 3.96 -1.03 11.13
N SER A 150 3.28 0.10 11.17
CA SER A 150 1.83 0.16 11.34
C SER A 150 1.22 1.33 10.55
N LEU A 151 -0.09 1.28 10.30
CA LEU A 151 -0.84 2.42 9.81
C LEU A 151 -1.26 3.27 11.01
N THR A 152 -1.13 4.60 10.88
CA THR A 152 -1.57 5.54 11.90
C THR A 152 -2.86 6.25 11.47
N ASN A 153 -3.70 6.62 12.42
CA ASN A 153 -4.93 7.39 12.21
C ASN A 153 -4.70 8.87 12.57
N LEU A 154 -3.68 9.49 11.96
CA LEU A 154 -3.36 10.89 12.24
C LEU A 154 -4.40 11.84 11.65
N THR A 155 -4.61 12.95 12.34
CA THR A 155 -5.52 14.00 11.88
C THR A 155 -5.08 14.55 10.52
N GLY A 156 -6.02 14.66 9.60
CA GLY A 156 -5.77 15.11 8.23
C GLY A 156 -5.51 14.00 7.22
N SER A 157 -5.28 12.77 7.69
CA SER A 157 -5.27 11.60 6.81
C SER A 157 -6.68 11.24 6.38
N TYR A 158 -6.95 11.16 5.07
CA TYR A 158 -8.25 10.71 4.57
C TYR A 158 -8.39 9.18 4.49
N SER A 159 -7.44 8.44 5.01
CA SER A 159 -7.59 6.99 5.19
C SER A 159 -8.78 6.62 6.08
N THR A 160 -9.24 7.55 6.95
CA THR A 160 -10.41 7.38 7.81
C THR A 160 -11.73 7.83 7.16
N TRP A 161 -11.70 8.47 5.98
CA TRP A 161 -12.90 8.97 5.33
C TRP A 161 -13.76 7.85 4.76
N LYS A 162 -15.08 8.05 4.84
CA LYS A 162 -16.04 7.14 4.21
C LYS A 162 -16.30 7.57 2.77
N PHE A 163 -15.91 6.74 1.84
CA PHE A 163 -16.16 6.94 0.41
C PHE A 163 -17.58 6.52 0.05
N THR A 164 -18.57 7.34 0.45
CA THR A 164 -19.96 7.17 0.04
C THR A 164 -20.15 7.48 -1.45
N ASP A 165 -21.23 7.01 -2.07
CA ASP A 165 -21.53 7.30 -3.47
C ASP A 165 -21.63 8.81 -3.73
N ASP A 166 -22.22 9.57 -2.80
CA ASP A 166 -22.30 11.04 -2.88
C ASP A 166 -20.91 11.67 -2.93
N PHE A 167 -20.01 11.26 -2.04
CA PHE A 167 -18.62 11.77 -2.04
C PHE A 167 -17.84 11.34 -3.28
N ARG A 168 -18.02 10.11 -3.76
CA ARG A 168 -17.41 9.64 -5.03
C ARG A 168 -17.90 10.46 -6.22
N ASN A 169 -19.17 10.80 -6.27
CA ASN A 169 -19.74 11.68 -7.30
C ASN A 169 -19.13 13.09 -7.24
N ASP A 170 -18.95 13.64 -6.04
CA ASP A 170 -18.28 14.92 -5.85
C ASP A 170 -16.83 14.86 -6.37
N ILE A 171 -16.05 13.81 -6.02
CA ILE A 171 -14.68 13.61 -6.50
C ILE A 171 -14.64 13.60 -8.03
N ARG A 172 -15.53 12.85 -8.68
CA ARG A 172 -15.58 12.75 -10.15
C ARG A 172 -15.91 14.09 -10.79
N ALA A 173 -16.89 14.82 -10.24
CA ALA A 173 -17.25 16.14 -10.74
C ALA A 173 -16.11 17.16 -10.56
N ILE A 174 -15.42 17.16 -9.41
CA ILE A 174 -14.25 18.01 -9.16
C ILE A 174 -13.10 17.61 -10.09
N TRP A 175 -12.89 16.31 -10.33
CA TRP A 175 -11.86 15.82 -11.24
C TRP A 175 -12.05 16.33 -12.69
N GLU A 176 -13.29 16.34 -13.19
CA GLU A 176 -13.58 16.89 -14.53
C GLU A 176 -13.27 18.40 -14.60
N ILE A 177 -13.49 19.15 -13.52
CA ILE A 177 -13.04 20.55 -13.45
C ILE A 177 -11.51 20.61 -13.48
N ALA A 178 -10.82 19.80 -12.68
CA ALA A 178 -9.35 19.76 -12.65
C ALA A 178 -8.77 19.44 -14.04
N LYS A 179 -9.31 18.46 -14.75
CA LYS A 179 -8.96 18.13 -16.14
C LYS A 179 -9.14 19.33 -17.09
N SER A 180 -10.22 20.09 -16.91
CA SER A 180 -10.52 21.23 -17.78
C SER A 180 -9.53 22.38 -17.65
N ILE A 181 -8.93 22.57 -16.46
CA ILE A 181 -7.99 23.67 -16.17
C ILE A 181 -6.53 23.21 -15.99
N LYS A 182 -6.32 21.89 -15.91
CA LYS A 182 -4.99 21.24 -15.88
C LYS A 182 -4.00 21.90 -14.89
N SER A 183 -2.87 22.41 -15.39
CA SER A 183 -1.82 23.00 -14.56
C SER A 183 -2.26 24.21 -13.71
N LYS A 184 -3.38 24.85 -14.04
CA LYS A 184 -3.94 25.93 -13.23
C LYS A 184 -4.60 25.42 -11.93
N TRP A 185 -5.03 24.17 -11.90
CA TRP A 185 -5.67 23.57 -10.72
C TRP A 185 -4.83 23.77 -9.46
N ASN A 186 -3.58 23.36 -9.47
CA ASN A 186 -2.70 23.48 -8.31
C ASN A 186 -2.51 24.91 -7.83
N LYS A 187 -2.38 25.85 -8.76
CA LYS A 187 -2.26 27.28 -8.43
C LYS A 187 -3.53 27.81 -7.77
N CYS A 188 -4.69 27.45 -8.33
CA CYS A 188 -5.98 27.89 -7.78
C CYS A 188 -6.25 27.30 -6.40
N THR A 189 -5.99 26.00 -6.18
CA THR A 189 -6.17 25.35 -4.88
C THR A 189 -5.21 25.88 -3.84
N ALA A 190 -3.94 26.14 -4.19
CA ALA A 190 -2.98 26.78 -3.27
C ALA A 190 -3.42 28.19 -2.87
N ASN A 191 -3.96 28.98 -3.80
CA ASN A 191 -4.50 30.30 -3.46
C ASN A 191 -5.71 30.21 -2.52
N ILE A 192 -6.61 29.25 -2.76
CA ILE A 192 -7.77 29.02 -1.85
C ILE A 192 -7.27 28.60 -0.46
N GLU A 193 -6.33 27.65 -0.40
CA GLU A 193 -5.75 27.17 0.85
C GLU A 193 -5.16 28.32 1.68
N GLU A 194 -4.30 29.14 1.06
CA GLU A 194 -3.67 30.29 1.74
C GLU A 194 -4.70 31.27 2.28
N VAL A 195 -5.70 31.63 1.46
CA VAL A 195 -6.70 32.62 1.90
C VAL A 195 -7.65 32.03 2.93
N VAL A 196 -8.08 30.77 2.80
CA VAL A 196 -8.94 30.09 3.79
C VAL A 196 -8.23 29.94 5.14
N LYS A 197 -6.92 29.67 5.13
CA LYS A 197 -6.11 29.59 6.36
C LYS A 197 -6.04 30.93 7.10
N ASN A 198 -5.94 32.03 6.36
CA ASN A 198 -5.82 33.37 6.94
C ASN A 198 -7.18 34.01 7.32
N PHE A 199 -8.27 33.52 6.73
CA PHE A 199 -9.62 34.02 6.95
C PHE A 199 -10.55 32.82 7.25
N PRO A 200 -10.55 32.32 8.50
CA PRO A 200 -11.41 31.19 8.88
C PRO A 200 -12.90 31.55 8.75
N PRO A 201 -13.79 30.56 8.67
CA PRO A 201 -15.22 30.80 8.59
C PRO A 201 -15.75 31.40 9.89
N ASP A 202 -16.89 32.05 9.80
CA ASP A 202 -17.66 32.47 10.97
C ASP A 202 -18.36 31.27 11.68
N GLU A 203 -19.10 31.58 12.74
CA GLU A 203 -19.83 30.58 13.55
C GLU A 203 -20.87 29.77 12.72
N THR A 204 -21.32 30.31 11.58
CA THR A 204 -22.24 29.61 10.65
C THR A 204 -21.54 28.74 9.65
N GLY A 205 -20.20 28.80 9.55
CA GLY A 205 -19.39 28.13 8.56
C GLY A 205 -19.23 28.93 7.25
N LEU A 206 -19.67 30.21 7.22
CA LEU A 206 -19.53 31.08 6.06
C LEU A 206 -18.10 31.60 5.95
N TYR A 207 -17.45 31.34 4.83
CA TYR A 207 -16.20 31.99 4.48
C TYR A 207 -16.45 33.34 3.82
N THR A 208 -15.75 34.38 4.25
CA THR A 208 -15.72 35.70 3.61
C THR A 208 -14.28 36.11 3.35
N LEU A 209 -13.84 35.86 2.13
CA LEU A 209 -12.45 35.94 1.71
C LEU A 209 -12.18 37.22 0.92
N PRO A 210 -10.97 37.83 1.02
CA PRO A 210 -10.58 38.95 0.15
C PRO A 210 -10.40 38.46 -1.29
N ARG A 211 -11.12 39.07 -2.22
CA ARG A 211 -11.08 38.68 -3.65
C ARG A 211 -9.69 38.85 -4.27
N SER A 212 -8.91 39.80 -3.82
CA SER A 212 -7.55 40.04 -4.29
C SER A 212 -6.61 38.84 -4.06
N GLY A 213 -6.79 38.10 -2.95
CA GLY A 213 -5.98 36.91 -2.63
C GLY A 213 -6.34 35.67 -3.47
N LEU A 214 -7.58 35.61 -3.95
CA LEU A 214 -8.07 34.47 -4.74
C LEU A 214 -7.60 34.51 -6.20
N GLY A 215 -7.49 35.68 -6.81
CA GLY A 215 -7.10 35.78 -8.22
C GLY A 215 -7.94 34.92 -9.16
N GLU A 216 -7.28 34.06 -9.97
CA GLU A 216 -7.93 33.10 -10.88
C GLU A 216 -8.79 32.05 -10.13
N ALA A 217 -8.54 31.82 -8.85
CA ALA A 217 -9.33 30.86 -8.07
C ALA A 217 -10.78 31.30 -7.86
N THR A 218 -11.12 32.58 -8.06
CA THR A 218 -12.52 33.06 -8.07
C THR A 218 -13.32 32.35 -9.15
N GLU A 219 -12.74 32.13 -10.33
CA GLU A 219 -13.38 31.40 -11.44
C GLU A 219 -13.54 29.91 -11.08
N LEU A 220 -12.55 29.32 -10.41
CA LEU A 220 -12.65 27.95 -9.89
C LEU A 220 -13.81 27.82 -8.91
N LEU A 221 -13.97 28.73 -7.95
CA LEU A 221 -15.11 28.72 -7.02
C LEU A 221 -16.45 28.76 -7.73
N PHE A 222 -16.57 29.50 -8.83
CA PHE A 222 -17.77 29.51 -9.64
C PHE A 222 -18.04 28.15 -10.31
N LYS A 223 -17.01 27.49 -10.85
CA LYS A 223 -17.14 26.13 -11.40
C LYS A 223 -17.56 25.13 -10.32
N LEU A 224 -16.98 25.21 -9.12
CA LEU A 224 -17.31 24.36 -7.98
C LEU A 224 -18.74 24.61 -7.48
N LYS A 225 -19.27 25.84 -7.53
CA LYS A 225 -20.66 26.13 -7.27
C LYS A 225 -21.60 25.41 -8.23
N ASN A 226 -21.26 25.40 -9.53
CA ASN A 226 -22.12 24.79 -10.55
C ASN A 226 -22.29 23.28 -10.37
N ILE A 227 -21.37 22.61 -9.71
CA ILE A 227 -21.47 21.19 -9.34
C ILE A 227 -21.97 20.97 -7.90
N GLY A 228 -22.33 22.03 -7.17
CA GLY A 228 -22.93 21.97 -5.84
C GLY A 228 -21.98 21.72 -4.66
N VAL A 229 -20.66 21.69 -4.88
CA VAL A 229 -19.66 21.47 -3.80
C VAL A 229 -19.26 22.78 -3.10
N VAL A 230 -19.60 23.92 -3.71
CA VAL A 230 -19.60 25.26 -3.10
C VAL A 230 -21.03 25.78 -3.12
N LYS A 231 -21.52 26.30 -2.01
CA LYS A 231 -22.89 26.79 -1.82
C LYS A 231 -22.90 28.29 -1.55
N ASP A 232 -24.00 28.94 -1.91
CA ASP A 232 -24.28 30.36 -1.63
C ASP A 232 -23.13 31.32 -2.01
N LEU A 233 -22.47 31.01 -3.16
CA LEU A 233 -21.36 31.83 -3.66
C LEU A 233 -21.86 33.23 -4.01
N TYR A 234 -21.36 34.25 -3.31
CA TYR A 234 -21.58 35.65 -3.58
C TYR A 234 -20.24 36.36 -3.84
N ILE A 235 -20.15 37.01 -5.00
CA ILE A 235 -18.93 37.72 -5.43
C ILE A 235 -19.21 39.22 -5.42
N ALA A 236 -18.66 39.91 -4.41
CA ALA A 236 -18.70 41.35 -4.31
C ALA A 236 -17.45 42.00 -4.94
N LYS A 237 -17.38 43.32 -4.94
CA LYS A 237 -16.23 44.07 -5.48
C LYS A 237 -14.90 43.71 -4.80
N ARG A 238 -14.90 43.53 -3.47
CA ARG A 238 -13.68 43.30 -2.66
C ARG A 238 -13.65 41.93 -1.96
N THR A 239 -14.79 41.26 -1.84
CA THR A 239 -14.92 40.01 -1.09
C THR A 239 -15.62 38.94 -1.91
N VAL A 240 -15.38 37.69 -1.53
CA VAL A 240 -16.09 36.50 -2.01
C VAL A 240 -16.57 35.73 -0.79
N SER A 241 -17.88 35.44 -0.72
CA SER A 241 -18.45 34.68 0.40
C SER A 241 -19.10 33.42 -0.10
N PHE A 242 -18.93 32.29 0.64
CA PHE A 242 -19.47 30.99 0.27
C PHE A 242 -19.36 30.00 1.43
N TYR A 243 -20.05 28.84 1.27
CA TYR A 243 -19.87 27.65 2.11
C TYR A 243 -19.26 26.53 1.29
N PHE A 244 -18.38 25.71 1.87
CA PHE A 244 -18.10 24.37 1.33
C PHE A 244 -19.27 23.42 1.64
N LYS A 245 -19.54 22.45 0.76
CA LYS A 245 -20.59 21.43 0.97
C LYS A 245 -20.44 20.71 2.31
N ASN A 246 -19.20 20.37 2.66
CA ASN A 246 -18.79 19.77 3.93
C ASN A 246 -17.27 19.88 4.12
N GLU A 247 -16.76 19.39 5.25
CA GLU A 247 -15.34 19.45 5.60
C GLU A 247 -14.46 18.62 4.67
N MET A 248 -14.92 17.47 4.19
CA MET A 248 -14.15 16.65 3.22
C MET A 248 -13.95 17.43 1.92
N ILE A 249 -14.99 18.08 1.40
CA ILE A 249 -14.88 18.93 0.19
C ILE A 249 -13.94 20.12 0.42
N ARG A 250 -14.04 20.77 1.59
CA ARG A 250 -13.07 21.82 1.94
C ARG A 250 -11.65 21.31 1.82
N HIS A 251 -11.36 20.18 2.41
CA HIS A 251 -10.04 19.56 2.38
C HIS A 251 -9.58 19.21 0.95
N VAL A 252 -10.46 18.66 0.11
CA VAL A 252 -10.17 18.36 -1.30
C VAL A 252 -9.77 19.60 -2.09
N VAL A 253 -10.45 20.73 -1.85
CA VAL A 253 -10.28 21.96 -2.64
C VAL A 253 -9.17 22.85 -2.08
N THR A 254 -8.79 22.69 -0.82
CA THR A 254 -7.75 23.50 -0.18
C THR A 254 -6.39 22.82 -0.09
N LYS A 255 -6.24 21.53 -0.44
CA LYS A 255 -4.94 20.85 -0.45
C LYS A 255 -4.51 20.52 -1.89
N THR A 256 -3.38 21.07 -2.29
CA THR A 256 -2.81 20.84 -3.63
C THR A 256 -2.46 19.37 -3.81
N GLY A 257 -2.86 18.79 -4.93
CA GLY A 257 -2.54 17.40 -5.29
C GLY A 257 -3.62 16.37 -4.94
N ASN A 258 -4.38 16.59 -3.89
CA ASN A 258 -5.35 15.63 -3.35
C ASN A 258 -6.33 15.05 -4.37
N ILE A 259 -6.80 15.87 -5.29
CA ILE A 259 -7.81 15.39 -6.26
C ILE A 259 -7.27 14.27 -7.16
N LEU A 260 -5.98 14.25 -7.47
CA LEU A 260 -5.38 13.16 -8.24
C LEU A 260 -5.36 11.85 -7.42
N GLU A 261 -4.98 11.93 -6.15
CA GLU A 261 -4.94 10.79 -5.23
C GLU A 261 -6.33 10.18 -5.05
N LEU A 262 -7.32 11.05 -4.79
CA LEU A 262 -8.72 10.65 -4.65
C LEU A 262 -9.29 10.04 -5.94
N HIS A 263 -8.94 10.61 -7.10
CA HIS A 263 -9.35 10.06 -8.39
C HIS A 263 -8.74 8.68 -8.65
N VAL A 264 -7.44 8.50 -8.41
CA VAL A 264 -6.77 7.20 -8.55
C VAL A 264 -7.41 6.17 -7.63
N TYR A 265 -7.66 6.54 -6.37
CA TYR A 265 -8.32 5.67 -5.41
C TYR A 265 -9.76 5.33 -5.83
N ASP A 266 -10.55 6.32 -6.27
CA ASP A 266 -11.93 6.08 -6.72
C ASP A 266 -11.97 5.15 -7.94
N VAL A 267 -11.10 5.37 -8.93
CA VAL A 267 -11.00 4.51 -10.12
C VAL A 267 -10.60 3.08 -9.75
N ALA A 268 -9.66 2.91 -8.82
CA ALA A 268 -9.21 1.59 -8.39
C ALA A 268 -10.27 0.83 -7.56
N THR A 269 -11.05 1.55 -6.72
CA THR A 269 -11.95 0.94 -5.74
C THR A 269 -13.44 1.00 -6.10
N SER A 270 -13.80 1.63 -7.24
CA SER A 270 -15.18 1.68 -7.71
C SER A 270 -15.69 0.30 -8.17
N ASN A 271 -16.99 0.22 -8.47
CA ASN A 271 -17.72 -1.01 -8.81
C ASN A 271 -16.90 -2.00 -9.64
N ASN A 272 -16.95 -3.28 -9.25
CA ASN A 272 -16.15 -4.38 -9.82
C ASN A 272 -14.62 -4.26 -9.61
N SER A 273 -14.19 -3.60 -8.52
CA SER A 273 -12.78 -3.61 -8.14
C SER A 273 -12.22 -5.03 -8.11
N LYS A 274 -11.04 -5.20 -8.68
CA LYS A 274 -10.25 -6.45 -8.60
C LYS A 274 -9.20 -6.39 -7.48
N PHE A 275 -9.17 -5.31 -6.74
CA PHE A 275 -8.33 -5.15 -5.56
C PHE A 275 -9.09 -5.64 -4.33
N THR A 276 -8.41 -6.40 -3.47
CA THR A 276 -9.01 -7.02 -2.28
C THR A 276 -9.04 -6.09 -1.09
N ASP A 277 -8.13 -5.10 -1.05
CA ASP A 277 -8.08 -4.04 -0.06
C ASP A 277 -7.41 -2.79 -0.64
N ALA A 278 -7.70 -1.62 -0.08
CA ALA A 278 -7.12 -0.35 -0.52
C ALA A 278 -7.13 0.70 0.60
N VAL A 279 -6.06 1.48 0.69
CA VAL A 279 -5.92 2.61 1.61
C VAL A 279 -5.44 3.83 0.85
N ILE A 280 -6.00 5.00 1.14
CA ILE A 280 -5.59 6.30 0.61
C ILE A 280 -4.99 7.16 1.73
N GLY A 281 -3.96 7.96 1.41
CA GLY A 281 -3.27 8.81 2.38
C GLY A 281 -2.74 8.00 3.56
N ALA A 282 -2.10 6.87 3.27
CA ALA A 282 -1.60 5.96 4.28
C ALA A 282 -0.41 6.57 5.04
N MET A 283 -0.64 6.95 6.29
CA MET A 283 0.41 7.39 7.21
C MET A 283 1.02 6.16 7.87
N ILE A 284 2.27 5.86 7.53
CA ILE A 284 2.99 4.65 7.98
C ILE A 284 3.99 5.02 9.06
N ASP A 285 3.82 4.43 10.23
CA ASP A 285 4.81 4.42 11.30
C ASP A 285 5.84 3.31 11.05
N TRP A 286 7.12 3.68 11.01
CA TRP A 286 8.21 2.78 10.60
C TRP A 286 8.60 1.73 11.64
N ASN A 287 8.36 1.99 12.90
CA ASN A 287 8.69 1.07 13.99
C ASN A 287 7.50 0.30 14.56
N GLY A 288 6.29 0.71 14.19
CA GLY A 288 5.05 0.06 14.60
C GLY A 288 4.64 0.35 16.05
N ASP A 289 5.15 1.41 16.66
CA ASP A 289 4.88 1.73 18.09
C ASP A 289 3.69 2.67 18.26
N ASN A 290 3.33 3.44 17.23
CA ASN A 290 2.29 4.48 17.33
C ASN A 290 0.87 3.92 17.45
N ASP A 291 0.59 2.74 16.92
CA ASP A 291 -0.73 2.10 17.04
C ASP A 291 -1.09 1.72 18.48
N LYS A 292 -0.10 1.67 19.38
CA LYS A 292 -0.25 1.38 20.81
C LYS A 292 -0.44 2.64 21.67
N LYS A 293 -0.25 3.83 21.09
CA LYS A 293 -0.39 5.09 21.82
C LYS A 293 -1.79 5.68 21.64
N PRO A 294 -2.33 6.41 22.67
CA PRO A 294 -3.55 7.19 22.50
C PRO A 294 -3.45 8.18 21.32
N PHE A 295 -4.59 8.47 20.71
CA PHE A 295 -4.65 9.36 19.53
C PHE A 295 -4.01 10.73 19.77
N GLU A 296 -4.24 11.32 20.95
CA GLU A 296 -3.67 12.63 21.34
C GLU A 296 -2.15 12.60 21.39
N GLU A 297 -1.54 11.49 21.84
CA GLU A 297 -0.08 11.33 21.87
C GLU A 297 0.48 11.15 20.46
N GLN A 298 -0.22 10.39 19.59
CA GLN A 298 0.16 10.24 18.17
C GLN A 298 0.16 11.60 17.46
N GLN A 299 -0.87 12.42 17.70
CA GLN A 299 -0.99 13.77 17.13
C GLN A 299 0.13 14.70 17.61
N GLN A 300 0.40 14.73 18.92
CA GLN A 300 1.47 15.54 19.48
C GLN A 300 2.85 15.15 18.93
N GLN A 301 3.08 13.86 18.73
CA GLN A 301 4.33 13.36 18.18
C GLN A 301 4.51 13.76 16.70
N TYR A 302 3.44 13.79 15.94
CA TYR A 302 3.44 14.25 14.55
C TYR A 302 3.67 15.76 14.45
N ASP A 303 3.00 16.56 15.29
CA ASP A 303 3.10 18.03 15.30
C ASP A 303 4.47 18.52 15.83
N ASN A 304 5.09 17.77 16.75
CA ASN A 304 6.43 18.02 17.27
C ASN A 304 7.49 17.34 16.38
N SER A 305 7.77 17.91 15.21
CA SER A 305 8.70 17.42 14.21
C SER A 305 10.17 17.22 14.66
N THR A 306 10.47 17.38 15.93
CA THR A 306 11.78 17.10 16.55
C THR A 306 11.92 15.66 17.02
N ASN A 307 10.88 14.86 16.99
CA ASN A 307 10.92 13.44 17.37
C ASN A 307 11.07 12.52 16.17
N ILE A 308 12.06 11.75 16.23
CA ILE A 308 12.77 10.81 15.38
C ILE A 308 11.89 9.65 14.84
N ASP A 309 10.61 9.63 15.06
CA ASP A 309 9.73 8.65 14.45
C ASP A 309 9.45 9.02 12.99
N THR A 310 9.96 8.19 12.11
CA THR A 310 9.78 8.40 10.69
C THR A 310 8.37 7.97 10.30
N ILE A 311 7.50 8.94 10.13
CA ILE A 311 6.18 8.71 9.54
C ILE A 311 6.25 9.15 8.08
N ASN A 312 5.87 8.24 7.18
CA ASN A 312 5.77 8.53 5.75
C ASN A 312 4.33 8.43 5.30
N GLU A 313 3.91 9.39 4.48
CA GLU A 313 2.65 9.31 3.75
C GLU A 313 2.86 8.59 2.42
N ILE A 314 1.98 7.65 2.10
CA ILE A 314 1.83 7.04 0.78
C ILE A 314 0.45 7.37 0.26
N ASP A 315 0.41 7.95 -0.94
CA ASP A 315 -0.81 8.51 -1.51
C ASP A 315 -1.91 7.45 -1.67
N VAL A 316 -1.57 6.27 -2.22
CA VAL A 316 -2.50 5.13 -2.32
C VAL A 316 -1.74 3.81 -2.19
N ILE A 317 -2.29 2.86 -1.43
CA ILE A 317 -1.84 1.47 -1.40
C ILE A 317 -3.01 0.58 -1.81
N LEU A 318 -2.78 -0.27 -2.80
CA LEU A 318 -3.76 -1.26 -3.26
C LEU A 318 -3.25 -2.67 -2.96
N MET A 319 -4.12 -3.55 -2.51
CA MET A 319 -3.81 -4.98 -2.37
C MET A 319 -4.52 -5.78 -3.46
N ARG A 320 -3.80 -6.69 -4.10
CA ARG A 320 -4.39 -7.79 -4.84
C ARG A 320 -3.96 -9.08 -4.14
N ASP A 321 -4.91 -9.72 -3.51
CA ASP A 321 -4.64 -10.92 -2.70
C ASP A 321 -3.57 -10.62 -1.64
N THR A 322 -2.33 -11.05 -1.83
CA THR A 322 -1.21 -10.80 -0.92
C THR A 322 -0.20 -9.77 -1.46
N ILE A 323 -0.40 -9.27 -2.68
CA ILE A 323 0.58 -8.40 -3.35
C ILE A 323 0.21 -6.93 -3.20
N PRO A 324 1.01 -6.13 -2.49
CA PRO A 324 0.78 -4.70 -2.36
C PRO A 324 1.30 -3.92 -3.58
N THR A 325 0.57 -2.89 -3.96
CA THR A 325 1.00 -1.85 -4.91
C THR A 325 1.06 -0.52 -4.21
N PHE A 326 2.24 0.05 -4.10
CA PHE A 326 2.46 1.39 -3.55
C PHE A 326 2.41 2.41 -4.68
N ILE A 327 1.54 3.39 -4.55
CA ILE A 327 1.29 4.41 -5.56
C ILE A 327 1.64 5.78 -5.00
N SER A 328 2.50 6.51 -5.70
CA SER A 328 2.71 7.95 -5.45
C SER A 328 2.08 8.76 -6.57
N CYS A 329 1.30 9.79 -6.21
CA CYS A 329 0.55 10.66 -7.11
C CYS A 329 1.20 12.04 -7.18
N LYS A 330 1.50 12.54 -8.37
CA LYS A 330 2.14 13.84 -8.56
C LYS A 330 1.40 14.67 -9.59
N SER A 331 0.83 15.78 -9.15
CA SER A 331 0.06 16.70 -10.00
C SER A 331 0.91 17.80 -10.64
N GLY A 332 2.19 17.94 -10.25
CA GLY A 332 3.15 18.91 -10.74
C GLY A 332 4.36 18.30 -11.44
N LYS A 333 5.41 19.11 -11.63
CA LYS A 333 6.70 18.63 -12.15
C LYS A 333 7.37 17.72 -11.12
N VAL A 334 7.93 16.60 -11.59
CA VAL A 334 8.52 15.56 -10.75
C VAL A 334 10.01 15.43 -11.03
N GLY A 335 10.81 15.40 -9.98
CA GLY A 335 12.24 15.06 -10.01
C GLY A 335 12.52 13.62 -9.59
N SER A 336 13.78 13.21 -9.70
CA SER A 336 14.23 11.85 -9.31
C SER A 336 14.02 11.53 -7.82
N VAL A 337 13.88 12.53 -6.97
CA VAL A 337 13.63 12.36 -5.52
C VAL A 337 12.37 11.52 -5.28
N ALA A 338 11.28 11.78 -6.02
CA ALA A 338 10.05 11.02 -5.88
C ALA A 338 10.20 9.52 -6.18
N LEU A 339 11.11 9.15 -7.10
CA LEU A 339 11.41 7.74 -7.38
C LEU A 339 12.14 7.09 -6.18
N HIS A 340 13.09 7.81 -5.56
CA HIS A 340 13.84 7.30 -4.42
C HIS A 340 12.96 7.17 -3.16
N GLU A 341 12.08 8.14 -2.91
CA GLU A 341 11.11 8.07 -1.81
C GLU A 341 10.21 6.84 -1.96
N LEU A 342 9.58 6.67 -3.12
CA LEU A 342 8.72 5.51 -3.41
C LEU A 342 9.50 4.19 -3.28
N GLN A 343 10.74 4.12 -3.81
CA GLN A 343 11.62 2.96 -3.68
C GLN A 343 11.89 2.62 -2.23
N THR A 344 12.24 3.62 -1.41
CA THR A 344 12.62 3.43 0.00
C THR A 344 11.47 2.85 0.81
N VAL A 345 10.28 3.46 0.72
CA VAL A 345 9.10 2.98 1.46
C VAL A 345 8.66 1.61 0.98
N THR A 346 8.64 1.38 -0.34
CA THR A 346 8.21 0.09 -0.90
C THR A 346 9.19 -1.03 -0.53
N SER A 347 10.50 -0.78 -0.57
CA SER A 347 11.49 -1.78 -0.16
C SER A 347 11.36 -2.13 1.32
N ARG A 348 10.95 -1.18 2.15
CA ARG A 348 10.79 -1.39 3.60
C ARG A 348 9.50 -2.16 3.94
N PHE A 349 8.38 -1.86 3.27
CA PHE A 349 7.04 -2.35 3.64
C PHE A 349 6.37 -3.26 2.61
N GLY A 350 7.05 -3.57 1.52
CA GLY A 350 6.46 -4.41 0.48
C GLY A 350 7.32 -5.61 0.08
N GLY A 351 8.61 -5.61 0.46
CA GLY A 351 9.54 -6.66 0.05
C GLY A 351 9.72 -6.75 -1.47
N LYS A 352 10.17 -7.91 -1.93
CA LYS A 352 10.44 -8.16 -3.36
C LYS A 352 9.19 -8.30 -4.22
N TYR A 353 8.04 -8.60 -3.61
CA TYR A 353 6.78 -8.84 -4.31
C TYR A 353 6.00 -7.57 -4.60
N ALA A 354 6.28 -6.49 -3.88
CA ALA A 354 5.54 -5.23 -4.01
C ALA A 354 5.76 -4.55 -5.37
N LEU A 355 4.68 -3.96 -5.86
CA LEU A 355 4.70 -3.14 -7.07
C LEU A 355 4.80 -1.66 -6.70
N LYS A 356 5.52 -0.91 -7.53
CA LYS A 356 5.76 0.52 -7.37
C LYS A 356 5.18 1.26 -8.56
N VAL A 357 4.29 2.22 -8.31
CA VAL A 357 3.64 2.99 -9.37
C VAL A 357 3.75 4.49 -9.06
N LEU A 358 4.27 5.24 -10.01
CA LEU A 358 4.20 6.69 -9.99
C LEU A 358 3.11 7.14 -10.97
N VAL A 359 2.09 7.83 -10.44
CA VAL A 359 0.99 8.39 -11.22
C VAL A 359 1.17 9.89 -11.35
N MET A 360 1.13 10.39 -12.58
CA MET A 360 1.35 11.82 -12.89
C MET A 360 0.16 12.40 -13.64
N ALA A 361 -0.35 13.55 -13.17
CA ALA A 361 -1.46 14.24 -13.81
C ALA A 361 -1.10 14.72 -15.24
N THR A 362 0.15 15.16 -15.46
CA THR A 362 0.66 15.71 -16.71
C THR A 362 1.71 14.78 -17.33
N PRO A 363 2.03 14.93 -18.63
CA PRO A 363 3.12 14.18 -19.24
C PRO A 363 4.44 14.35 -18.51
N CYS A 364 5.17 13.25 -18.39
CA CYS A 364 6.45 13.18 -17.69
C CYS A 364 7.56 14.01 -18.37
N ASP A 365 7.55 14.06 -19.69
CA ASP A 365 8.55 14.76 -20.50
C ASP A 365 7.94 15.45 -21.73
N ASN A 366 8.38 16.69 -21.93
CA ASN A 366 8.19 17.45 -23.17
C ASN A 366 9.51 17.55 -23.98
N SER A 367 10.44 16.58 -23.82
CA SER A 367 11.70 16.65 -24.55
C SER A 367 11.48 16.34 -26.03
N SER A 368 11.91 17.24 -26.90
CA SER A 368 11.90 17.08 -28.35
C SER A 368 12.75 15.91 -28.85
N SER A 369 13.59 15.31 -28.00
CA SER A 369 14.48 14.19 -28.31
C SER A 369 13.84 12.82 -28.22
N GLY A 370 12.59 12.70 -27.73
CA GLY A 370 11.87 11.42 -27.59
C GLY A 370 12.43 10.44 -26.54
N VAL A 371 13.53 10.79 -25.88
CA VAL A 371 14.14 9.97 -24.81
C VAL A 371 13.83 10.58 -23.46
N SER A 372 13.04 9.87 -22.65
CA SER A 372 12.75 10.25 -21.28
C SER A 372 13.76 9.61 -20.32
N PHE A 373 14.77 10.36 -19.93
CA PHE A 373 15.71 9.92 -18.89
C PHE A 373 15.01 9.60 -17.57
N PHE A 374 13.94 10.30 -17.25
CA PHE A 374 13.16 10.04 -16.07
C PHE A 374 12.44 8.68 -16.14
N LYS A 375 11.76 8.39 -17.26
CA LYS A 375 11.11 7.09 -17.49
C LYS A 375 12.12 5.94 -17.53
N GLN A 376 13.31 6.17 -18.12
CA GLN A 376 14.38 5.17 -18.11
C GLN A 376 14.84 4.87 -16.66
N ARG A 377 15.10 5.91 -15.85
CA ARG A 377 15.47 5.73 -14.44
C ARG A 377 14.36 5.02 -13.65
N ALA A 378 13.10 5.40 -13.84
CA ALA A 378 11.98 4.71 -13.21
C ALA A 378 11.96 3.21 -13.57
N LYS A 379 12.18 2.86 -14.85
CA LYS A 379 12.27 1.48 -15.32
C LYS A 379 13.42 0.73 -14.66
N ASP A 380 14.61 1.34 -14.57
CA ASP A 380 15.79 0.73 -13.93
C ASP A 380 15.55 0.48 -12.43
N MET A 381 14.68 1.27 -11.78
CA MET A 381 14.24 1.10 -10.40
C MET A 381 13.00 0.19 -10.27
N HIS A 382 12.54 -0.42 -11.36
CA HIS A 382 11.30 -1.21 -11.41
C HIS A 382 10.07 -0.43 -10.93
N ILE A 383 9.98 0.86 -11.30
CA ILE A 383 8.84 1.73 -11.02
C ILE A 383 8.02 1.92 -12.29
N TRP A 384 6.75 1.56 -12.24
CA TRP A 384 5.81 1.83 -13.31
C TRP A 384 5.40 3.30 -13.31
N VAL A 385 5.39 3.94 -14.48
CA VAL A 385 4.96 5.33 -14.63
C VAL A 385 3.66 5.38 -15.44
N ILE A 386 2.62 5.92 -14.83
CA ILE A 386 1.35 6.27 -15.49
C ILE A 386 1.30 7.79 -15.56
N ASP A 387 1.62 8.38 -16.69
CA ASP A 387 1.62 9.83 -16.89
C ASP A 387 0.46 10.31 -17.77
N ASP A 388 0.24 11.62 -17.80
CA ASP A 388 -0.82 12.29 -18.54
C ASP A 388 -2.25 11.82 -18.18
N VAL A 389 -2.50 11.62 -16.89
CA VAL A 389 -3.80 11.15 -16.40
C VAL A 389 -4.93 12.15 -16.71
N TYR A 390 -4.62 13.46 -16.84
CA TYR A 390 -5.60 14.45 -17.29
C TYR A 390 -6.18 14.17 -18.69
N SER A 391 -5.46 13.43 -19.51
CA SER A 391 -5.92 13.07 -20.88
C SER A 391 -6.52 11.65 -20.94
N MET A 392 -6.51 10.91 -19.81
CA MET A 392 -7.04 9.55 -19.76
C MET A 392 -8.52 9.53 -19.38
N SER A 393 -9.22 8.48 -19.82
CA SER A 393 -10.50 8.08 -19.25
C SER A 393 -10.27 7.24 -17.97
N ASP A 394 -11.28 7.19 -17.11
CA ASP A 394 -11.26 6.36 -15.89
C ASP A 394 -10.98 4.89 -16.22
N GLU A 395 -11.58 4.39 -17.29
CA GLU A 395 -11.37 3.02 -17.75
C GLU A 395 -9.91 2.80 -18.23
N ALA A 396 -9.32 3.75 -18.96
CA ALA A 396 -7.92 3.65 -19.39
C ALA A 396 -6.95 3.63 -18.19
N LEU A 397 -7.21 4.45 -17.17
CA LEU A 397 -6.43 4.44 -15.93
C LEU A 397 -6.59 3.10 -15.19
N ARG A 398 -7.83 2.63 -15.04
CA ARG A 398 -8.14 1.33 -14.41
C ARG A 398 -7.41 0.18 -15.10
N GLN A 399 -7.47 0.13 -16.43
CA GLN A 399 -6.81 -0.90 -17.23
C GLN A 399 -5.28 -0.91 -17.04
N LYS A 400 -4.66 0.27 -16.93
CA LYS A 400 -3.22 0.36 -16.64
C LYS A 400 -2.89 -0.17 -15.24
N LEU A 401 -3.67 0.17 -14.22
CA LEU A 401 -3.48 -0.34 -12.86
C LEU A 401 -3.63 -1.87 -12.81
N LEU A 402 -4.66 -2.42 -13.44
CA LEU A 402 -4.88 -3.87 -13.51
C LEU A 402 -3.75 -4.59 -14.25
N LYS A 403 -3.30 -4.04 -15.38
CA LYS A 403 -2.20 -4.61 -16.16
C LYS A 403 -0.89 -4.68 -15.36
N ILE A 404 -0.58 -3.65 -14.57
CA ILE A 404 0.60 -3.63 -13.69
C ILE A 404 0.51 -4.78 -12.68
N GLN A 405 -0.67 -5.06 -12.17
CA GLN A 405 -0.94 -6.18 -11.26
C GLN A 405 -0.97 -7.56 -11.94
N GLY A 406 -0.73 -7.64 -13.25
CA GLY A 406 -0.81 -8.90 -13.99
C GLY A 406 -2.23 -9.48 -14.07
N ILE A 407 -3.25 -8.65 -13.91
CA ILE A 407 -4.65 -9.06 -14.04
C ILE A 407 -5.00 -9.08 -15.52
N SER A 408 -5.34 -10.25 -16.05
CA SER A 408 -5.86 -10.39 -17.42
C SER A 408 -7.19 -9.67 -17.54
N ILE A 409 -7.31 -8.85 -18.55
CA ILE A 409 -8.52 -8.13 -18.90
C ILE A 409 -9.19 -8.96 -20.00
N ASN A 410 -10.23 -9.70 -19.62
CA ASN A 410 -11.14 -10.37 -20.56
C ASN A 410 -12.23 -9.41 -21.00
#